data_9ae0ed5d0e8629433981425024d0237e
#
_entry.id   9ae0ed5d0e8629433981425024d0237e
#
_cell.length_a   1.000
_cell.length_b   1.000
_cell.length_c   1.000
_cell.angle_alpha   90.00
_cell.angle_beta   90.00
_cell.angle_gamma   90.00
#
_symmetry.space_group_name_H-M   'P 1'
#
loop_
_entity.id
_entity.type
_entity.pdbx_description
1 polymer ?
#
loop_
_entity_poly.entity_id
_entity_poly.type
_entity_poly.pdbx_seq_one_letter_code
_entity_poly.pdbx_strand_id
1 'polypeptide(L)'
;MAGEKRDFDTAAATWDENPRRVKTANDVAQAILATVPLDPAMDVLDFGCGTGLLTLALQPYVHAVTAVDNSRGMLEVLDKKVQKQGFCNIRTQPVDLEKGDTLTGQFDLVTSSMTFHHIKDVGLLLEKIYNVTKPGGTIAIADLDSDEGKFHDSNEGIFHFGFDRHMMKKYFEAAGFVAVRNRTAAIVQKTRPDGKIQTFTVFLMTGIKGE
;
A
#
# COMPACT_ATOMS: atom_id res chain seq x y z
N MET A 1 16.12 17.45 13.63
CA MET A 1 15.02 18.24 13.03
C MET A 1 14.07 17.21 12.45
N ALA A 2 12.79 17.22 12.87
CA ALA A 2 11.78 16.37 12.23
C ALA A 2 11.65 16.87 10.78
N GLY A 3 11.93 15.98 9.81
CA GLY A 3 11.71 16.31 8.41
C GLY A 3 10.24 16.68 8.22
N GLU A 4 9.97 17.73 7.48
CA GLU A 4 8.60 18.13 7.15
C GLU A 4 7.91 16.95 6.47
N LYS A 5 6.68 16.67 6.90
CA LYS A 5 5.87 15.57 6.36
C LYS A 5 5.35 15.98 4.98
N ARG A 6 5.48 15.12 3.99
CA ARG A 6 4.94 15.39 2.65
C ARG A 6 3.44 15.68 2.75
N ASP A 7 3.01 16.80 2.16
CA ASP A 7 1.61 17.21 2.13
C ASP A 7 0.83 16.41 1.07
N PHE A 8 0.26 15.29 1.49
CA PHE A 8 -0.59 14.47 0.65
C PHE A 8 -1.99 15.06 0.45
N ASP A 9 -2.47 15.91 1.36
CA ASP A 9 -3.77 16.57 1.23
C ASP A 9 -3.78 17.50 0.01
N THR A 10 -2.76 18.34 -0.12
CA THR A 10 -2.60 19.21 -1.30
C THR A 10 -2.42 18.43 -2.60
N ALA A 11 -1.69 17.30 -2.56
CA ALA A 11 -1.43 16.50 -3.75
C ALA A 11 -2.63 15.67 -4.22
N ALA A 12 -3.65 15.46 -3.38
CA ALA A 12 -4.74 14.52 -3.62
C ALA A 12 -5.55 14.82 -4.89
N ALA A 13 -5.89 16.09 -5.12
CA ALA A 13 -6.77 16.50 -6.22
C ALA A 13 -6.25 16.11 -7.61
N THR A 14 -4.92 16.11 -7.79
CA THR A 14 -4.26 15.81 -9.07
C THR A 14 -3.50 14.48 -9.05
N TRP A 15 -3.66 13.69 -7.98
CA TRP A 15 -2.88 12.47 -7.78
C TRP A 15 -2.97 11.50 -8.94
N ASP A 16 -4.19 11.28 -9.44
CA ASP A 16 -4.49 10.33 -10.50
C ASP A 16 -4.21 10.86 -11.92
N GLU A 17 -3.90 12.14 -12.06
CA GLU A 17 -3.48 12.71 -13.34
C GLU A 17 -2.10 12.20 -13.78
N ASN A 18 -1.33 11.64 -12.83
CA ASN A 18 -0.04 11.05 -13.14
C ASN A 18 -0.20 9.61 -13.67
N PRO A 19 0.00 9.37 -14.99
CA PRO A 19 -0.24 8.07 -15.60
C PRO A 19 0.69 6.97 -15.06
N ARG A 20 1.86 7.33 -14.52
CA ARG A 20 2.78 6.36 -13.90
C ARG A 20 2.20 5.83 -12.58
N ARG A 21 1.58 6.69 -11.76
CA ARG A 21 0.95 6.27 -10.50
C ARG A 21 -0.21 5.30 -10.78
N VAL A 22 -1.06 5.68 -11.74
CA VAL A 22 -2.20 4.84 -12.15
C VAL A 22 -1.71 3.49 -12.70
N LYS A 23 -0.72 3.51 -13.59
CA LYS A 23 -0.13 2.28 -14.12
C LYS A 23 0.48 1.41 -13.03
N THR A 24 1.26 1.98 -12.11
CA THR A 24 1.88 1.24 -11.01
C THR A 24 0.83 0.58 -10.12
N ALA A 25 -0.24 1.30 -9.76
CA ALA A 25 -1.33 0.75 -8.95
C ALA A 25 -2.05 -0.39 -9.69
N ASN A 26 -2.29 -0.25 -11.00
CA ASN A 26 -2.88 -1.32 -11.80
C ASN A 26 -1.96 -2.55 -11.90
N ASP A 27 -0.67 -2.36 -12.13
CA ASP A 27 0.31 -3.47 -12.19
C ASP A 27 0.35 -4.21 -10.84
N VAL A 28 0.35 -3.47 -9.72
CA VAL A 28 0.29 -4.04 -8.36
C VAL A 28 -1.00 -4.81 -8.13
N ALA A 29 -2.16 -4.25 -8.53
CA ALA A 29 -3.44 -4.94 -8.42
C ALA A 29 -3.43 -6.26 -9.20
N GLN A 30 -2.93 -6.26 -10.44
CA GLN A 30 -2.81 -7.47 -11.25
C GLN A 30 -1.86 -8.50 -10.61
N ALA A 31 -0.75 -8.03 -9.99
CA ALA A 31 0.16 -8.93 -9.29
C ALA A 31 -0.50 -9.57 -8.06
N ILE A 32 -1.31 -8.81 -7.31
CA ILE A 32 -2.10 -9.34 -6.17
C ILE A 32 -3.12 -10.36 -6.67
N LEU A 33 -3.93 -10.02 -7.66
CA LEU A 33 -4.94 -10.91 -8.26
C LEU A 33 -4.33 -12.22 -8.79
N ALA A 34 -3.10 -12.17 -9.31
CA ALA A 34 -2.39 -13.35 -9.80
C ALA A 34 -1.72 -14.19 -8.69
N THR A 35 -1.62 -13.68 -7.46
CA THR A 35 -0.84 -14.30 -6.38
C THR A 35 -1.70 -14.71 -5.20
N VAL A 36 -2.72 -13.91 -4.87
CA VAL A 36 -3.64 -14.13 -3.75
C VAL A 36 -4.97 -14.63 -4.31
N PRO A 37 -5.43 -15.81 -3.91
CA PRO A 37 -6.76 -16.29 -4.32
C PRO A 37 -7.82 -15.46 -3.60
N LEU A 38 -8.37 -14.44 -4.29
CA LEU A 38 -9.43 -13.61 -3.75
C LEU A 38 -10.76 -14.39 -3.76
N ASP A 39 -11.58 -14.12 -2.75
CA ASP A 39 -12.92 -14.71 -2.59
C ASP A 39 -13.95 -13.62 -2.28
N PRO A 40 -15.15 -13.66 -2.88
CA PRO A 40 -16.23 -12.71 -2.60
C PRO A 40 -16.69 -12.62 -1.14
N ALA A 41 -16.27 -13.54 -0.28
CA ALA A 41 -16.53 -13.49 1.17
C ALA A 41 -15.44 -12.74 1.97
N MET A 42 -14.32 -12.38 1.36
CA MET A 42 -13.19 -11.75 2.04
C MET A 42 -13.45 -10.30 2.43
N ASP A 43 -13.12 -9.94 3.66
CA ASP A 43 -12.96 -8.58 4.13
C ASP A 43 -11.50 -8.14 3.97
N VAL A 44 -11.29 -7.00 3.32
CA VAL A 44 -9.96 -6.48 2.97
C VAL A 44 -9.69 -5.17 3.71
N LEU A 45 -8.49 -5.02 4.25
CA LEU A 45 -7.93 -3.73 4.68
C LEU A 45 -6.95 -3.24 3.61
N ASP A 46 -7.13 -2.02 3.10
CA ASP A 46 -6.15 -1.33 2.25
C ASP A 46 -5.51 -0.20 3.05
N PHE A 47 -4.26 -0.42 3.51
CA PHE A 47 -3.52 0.49 4.38
C PHE A 47 -2.69 1.49 3.56
N GLY A 48 -2.91 2.79 3.78
CA GLY A 48 -2.34 3.86 2.97
C GLY A 48 -2.97 3.87 1.58
N CYS A 49 -4.30 3.81 1.54
CA CYS A 49 -5.07 3.63 0.32
C CYS A 49 -4.97 4.82 -0.67
N GLY A 50 -4.54 6.00 -0.20
CA GLY A 50 -4.49 7.21 -1.01
C GLY A 50 -5.84 7.53 -1.64
N THR A 51 -5.83 7.85 -2.93
CA THR A 51 -7.04 8.12 -3.73
C THR A 51 -7.82 6.85 -4.12
N GLY A 52 -7.41 5.67 -3.61
CA GLY A 52 -8.11 4.40 -3.77
C GLY A 52 -7.84 3.67 -5.08
N LEU A 53 -6.72 3.91 -5.75
CA LEU A 53 -6.40 3.21 -7.00
C LEU A 53 -6.36 1.68 -6.83
N LEU A 54 -5.71 1.19 -5.75
CA LEU A 54 -5.68 -0.24 -5.42
C LEU A 54 -7.04 -0.71 -4.87
N THR A 55 -7.62 0.03 -3.93
CA THR A 55 -8.95 -0.23 -3.34
C THR A 55 -10.00 -0.53 -4.41
N LEU A 56 -10.11 0.37 -5.42
CA LEU A 56 -11.10 0.25 -6.49
C LEU A 56 -10.81 -0.92 -7.43
N ALA A 57 -9.55 -1.31 -7.61
CA ALA A 57 -9.17 -2.45 -8.43
C ALA A 57 -9.48 -3.80 -7.75
N LEU A 58 -9.44 -3.87 -6.42
CA LEU A 58 -9.72 -5.09 -5.65
C LEU A 58 -11.20 -5.25 -5.30
N GLN A 59 -11.94 -4.14 -5.17
CA GLN A 59 -13.34 -4.10 -4.74
C GLN A 59 -14.27 -5.09 -5.46
N PRO A 60 -14.16 -5.35 -6.78
CA PRO A 60 -15.08 -6.25 -7.46
C PRO A 60 -14.95 -7.74 -7.08
N TYR A 61 -13.85 -8.10 -6.41
CA TYR A 61 -13.49 -9.49 -6.14
C TYR A 61 -13.69 -9.91 -4.68
N VAL A 62 -14.16 -8.98 -3.80
CA VAL A 62 -14.19 -9.20 -2.36
C VAL A 62 -15.51 -8.74 -1.76
N HIS A 63 -15.81 -9.17 -0.53
CA HIS A 63 -17.02 -8.78 0.20
C HIS A 63 -17.02 -7.29 0.51
N ALA A 64 -15.95 -6.82 1.16
CA ALA A 64 -15.82 -5.41 1.52
C ALA A 64 -14.35 -4.98 1.59
N VAL A 65 -14.12 -3.67 1.36
CA VAL A 65 -12.80 -3.05 1.56
C VAL A 65 -12.92 -1.92 2.58
N THR A 66 -12.13 -2.02 3.65
CA THR A 66 -11.87 -0.91 4.56
C THR A 66 -10.58 -0.23 4.10
N ALA A 67 -10.71 0.99 3.57
CA ALA A 67 -9.61 1.78 3.04
C ALA A 67 -9.19 2.82 4.08
N VAL A 68 -7.94 2.76 4.54
CA VAL A 68 -7.43 3.67 5.56
C VAL A 68 -6.26 4.49 5.05
N ASP A 69 -6.26 5.78 5.41
CA ASP A 69 -5.16 6.71 5.10
C ASP A 69 -5.09 7.79 6.18
N ASN A 70 -3.93 8.41 6.37
CA ASN A 70 -3.79 9.53 7.28
C ASN A 70 -4.09 10.90 6.63
N SER A 71 -4.16 10.96 5.29
CA SER A 71 -4.53 12.14 4.52
C SER A 71 -6.04 12.18 4.29
N ARG A 72 -6.68 13.21 4.84
CA ARG A 72 -8.12 13.45 4.61
C ARG A 72 -8.40 13.80 3.17
N GLY A 73 -7.53 14.59 2.53
CA GLY A 73 -7.69 14.95 1.12
C GLY A 73 -7.68 13.72 0.21
N MET A 74 -6.83 12.73 0.47
CA MET A 74 -6.83 11.46 -0.26
C MET A 74 -8.15 10.71 -0.10
N LEU A 75 -8.63 10.57 1.15
CA LEU A 75 -9.90 9.89 1.43
C LEU A 75 -11.10 10.60 0.80
N GLU A 76 -11.14 11.93 0.80
CA GLU A 76 -12.20 12.70 0.13
C GLU A 76 -12.25 12.43 -1.38
N VAL A 77 -11.09 12.26 -2.03
CA VAL A 77 -11.04 11.88 -3.45
C VAL A 77 -11.59 10.47 -3.65
N LEU A 78 -11.22 9.52 -2.79
CA LEU A 78 -11.76 8.15 -2.83
C LEU A 78 -13.29 8.15 -2.61
N ASP A 79 -13.79 8.86 -1.59
CA ASP A 79 -15.20 8.95 -1.28
C ASP A 79 -16.02 9.49 -2.47
N LYS A 80 -15.52 10.53 -3.14
CA LYS A 80 -16.16 11.05 -4.37
C LYS A 80 -16.24 10.00 -5.48
N LYS A 81 -15.19 9.17 -5.64
CA LYS A 81 -15.21 8.07 -6.62
C LYS A 81 -16.21 6.99 -6.24
N VAL A 82 -16.23 6.58 -4.97
CA VAL A 82 -17.17 5.59 -4.42
C VAL A 82 -18.60 6.04 -4.65
N GLN A 83 -18.94 7.27 -4.28
CA GLN A 83 -20.27 7.85 -4.49
C GLN A 83 -20.66 7.93 -5.98
N LYS A 84 -19.75 8.44 -6.82
CA LYS A 84 -20.00 8.58 -8.26
C LYS A 84 -20.26 7.24 -8.97
N GLN A 85 -19.62 6.16 -8.50
CA GLN A 85 -19.74 4.83 -9.09
C GLN A 85 -20.80 3.97 -8.39
N GLY A 86 -21.39 4.44 -7.27
CA GLY A 86 -22.42 3.73 -6.53
C GLY A 86 -21.90 2.47 -5.80
N PHE A 87 -20.61 2.42 -5.46
CA PHE A 87 -20.07 1.30 -4.71
C PHE A 87 -20.59 1.32 -3.26
N CYS A 88 -21.06 0.18 -2.77
CA CYS A 88 -21.61 0.03 -1.41
C CYS A 88 -20.73 -0.82 -0.49
N ASN A 89 -19.65 -1.40 -1.01
CA ASN A 89 -18.77 -2.30 -0.27
C ASN A 89 -17.36 -1.70 0.00
N ILE A 90 -17.22 -0.37 -0.11
CA ILE A 90 -16.01 0.35 0.30
C ILE A 90 -16.35 1.28 1.47
N ARG A 91 -15.54 1.22 2.51
CA ARG A 91 -15.59 2.11 3.66
C ARG A 91 -14.26 2.78 3.85
N THR A 92 -14.23 4.11 3.89
CA THR A 92 -13.03 4.90 4.19
C THR A 92 -12.94 5.22 5.67
N GLN A 93 -11.72 5.29 6.20
CA GLN A 93 -11.48 5.63 7.60
C GLN A 93 -10.15 6.38 7.73
N PRO A 94 -10.12 7.59 8.31
CA PRO A 94 -8.88 8.26 8.64
C PRO A 94 -8.17 7.53 9.78
N VAL A 95 -6.88 7.17 9.56
CA VAL A 95 -6.04 6.52 10.57
C VAL A 95 -4.63 7.10 10.50
N ASP A 96 -4.20 7.76 11.57
CA ASP A 96 -2.85 8.29 11.72
C ASP A 96 -2.14 7.57 12.89
N LEU A 97 -1.37 6.54 12.58
CA LEU A 97 -0.66 5.74 13.57
C LEU A 97 0.39 6.55 14.35
N GLU A 98 0.91 7.65 13.78
CA GLU A 98 1.85 8.54 14.46
C GLU A 98 1.16 9.39 15.53
N LYS A 99 -0.15 9.65 15.38
CA LYS A 99 -0.97 10.33 16.38
C LYS A 99 -1.56 9.38 17.43
N GLY A 100 -1.24 8.09 17.34
CA GLY A 100 -1.69 7.10 18.31
C GLY A 100 -2.98 6.38 17.93
N ASP A 101 -3.51 6.60 16.71
CA ASP A 101 -4.62 5.81 16.22
C ASP A 101 -4.24 4.33 16.11
N THR A 102 -5.24 3.46 16.12
CA THR A 102 -5.04 2.01 16.02
C THR A 102 -5.82 1.44 14.84
N LEU A 103 -5.26 0.40 14.21
CA LEU A 103 -6.01 -0.42 13.28
C LEU A 103 -7.01 -1.27 14.08
N THR A 104 -8.24 -1.35 13.59
CA THR A 104 -9.31 -2.12 14.23
C THR A 104 -10.02 -3.00 13.19
N GLY A 105 -10.61 -4.09 13.65
CA GLY A 105 -11.27 -5.08 12.79
C GLY A 105 -10.44 -6.35 12.63
N GLN A 106 -10.95 -7.26 11.80
CA GLN A 106 -10.31 -8.51 11.45
C GLN A 106 -10.49 -8.75 9.94
N PHE A 107 -9.41 -8.95 9.21
CA PHE A 107 -9.39 -8.98 7.76
C PHE A 107 -8.81 -10.29 7.23
N ASP A 108 -9.39 -10.79 6.16
CA ASP A 108 -8.90 -11.96 5.43
C ASP A 108 -7.68 -11.62 4.58
N LEU A 109 -7.63 -10.35 4.11
CA LEU A 109 -6.50 -9.81 3.36
C LEU A 109 -6.17 -8.40 3.85
N VAL A 110 -4.89 -8.13 4.08
CA VAL A 110 -4.39 -6.76 4.29
C VAL A 110 -3.48 -6.41 3.13
N THR A 111 -3.78 -5.32 2.45
CA THR A 111 -2.97 -4.78 1.35
C THR A 111 -2.37 -3.43 1.71
N SER A 112 -1.25 -3.11 1.08
CA SER A 112 -0.69 -1.76 1.03
C SER A 112 0.16 -1.60 -0.22
N SER A 113 0.12 -0.43 -0.84
CA SER A 113 0.90 -0.15 -2.05
C SER A 113 1.57 1.21 -1.98
N MET A 114 2.90 1.23 -2.12
CA MET A 114 3.69 2.47 -2.18
C MET A 114 3.54 3.37 -0.93
N THR A 115 3.44 2.75 0.26
CA THR A 115 3.17 3.42 1.53
C THR A 115 4.26 3.17 2.57
N PHE A 116 4.82 1.97 2.61
CA PHE A 116 5.74 1.54 3.67
C PHE A 116 7.01 2.37 3.74
N HIS A 117 7.49 2.90 2.61
CA HIS A 117 8.65 3.80 2.58
C HIS A 117 8.42 5.16 3.26
N HIS A 118 7.16 5.51 3.55
CA HIS A 118 6.76 6.66 4.38
C HIS A 118 6.60 6.33 5.87
N ILE A 119 6.78 5.08 6.28
CA ILE A 119 6.59 4.63 7.66
C ILE A 119 7.94 4.50 8.35
N LYS A 120 8.12 5.20 9.47
CA LYS A 120 9.39 5.22 10.19
C LYS A 120 9.75 3.85 10.77
N ASP A 121 8.79 3.18 11.40
CA ASP A 121 8.97 1.86 12.02
C ASP A 121 8.10 0.82 11.31
N VAL A 122 8.69 0.16 10.32
CA VAL A 122 8.05 -0.88 9.52
C VAL A 122 7.78 -2.15 10.34
N GLY A 123 8.65 -2.47 11.30
CA GLY A 123 8.47 -3.62 12.17
C GLY A 123 7.20 -3.47 13.02
N LEU A 124 7.07 -2.33 13.71
CA LEU A 124 5.88 -2.03 14.52
C LEU A 124 4.60 -1.97 13.66
N LEU A 125 4.68 -1.45 12.43
CA LEU A 125 3.51 -1.47 11.53
C LEU A 125 3.10 -2.90 11.19
N LEU A 126 4.06 -3.77 10.88
CA LEU A 126 3.76 -5.18 10.55
C LEU A 126 3.16 -5.94 11.73
N GLU A 127 3.59 -5.67 12.97
CA GLU A 127 2.95 -6.21 14.18
C GLU A 127 1.49 -5.74 14.30
N LYS A 128 1.20 -4.46 14.05
CA LYS A 128 -0.16 -3.93 14.06
C LYS A 128 -1.02 -4.58 12.97
N ILE A 129 -0.48 -4.76 11.77
CA ILE A 129 -1.15 -5.45 10.66
C ILE A 129 -1.40 -6.92 11.02
N TYR A 130 -0.42 -7.60 11.62
CA TYR A 130 -0.58 -8.99 12.06
C TYR A 130 -1.77 -9.14 13.02
N ASN A 131 -1.93 -8.20 13.96
CA ASN A 131 -3.01 -8.24 14.95
C ASN A 131 -4.41 -8.13 14.31
N VAL A 132 -4.57 -7.39 13.21
CA VAL A 132 -5.84 -7.22 12.49
C VAL A 132 -6.02 -8.21 11.33
N THR A 133 -5.03 -9.02 11.04
CA THR A 133 -5.15 -10.13 10.07
C THR A 133 -5.79 -11.32 10.77
N LYS A 134 -6.81 -11.95 10.19
CA LYS A 134 -7.43 -13.18 10.70
C LYS A 134 -6.43 -14.35 10.67
N PRO A 135 -6.56 -15.37 11.53
CA PRO A 135 -5.87 -16.64 11.35
C PRO A 135 -6.13 -17.18 9.93
N GLY A 136 -5.09 -17.67 9.24
CA GLY A 136 -5.16 -18.05 7.83
C GLY A 136 -5.23 -16.89 6.83
N GLY A 137 -5.39 -15.65 7.31
CA GLY A 137 -5.44 -14.44 6.48
C GLY A 137 -4.09 -14.10 5.85
N THR A 138 -4.13 -13.34 4.78
CA THR A 138 -2.97 -12.97 3.96
C THR A 138 -2.61 -11.50 4.12
N ILE A 139 -1.32 -11.20 4.13
CA ILE A 139 -0.78 -9.86 3.93
C ILE A 139 -0.15 -9.76 2.53
N ALA A 140 -0.37 -8.65 1.82
CA ALA A 140 0.17 -8.40 0.48
C ALA A 140 0.64 -6.94 0.37
N ILE A 141 1.95 -6.71 0.49
CA ILE A 141 2.56 -5.37 0.48
C ILE A 141 3.38 -5.19 -0.79
N ALA A 142 3.10 -4.11 -1.51
CA ALA A 142 3.90 -3.69 -2.66
C ALA A 142 4.61 -2.37 -2.35
N ASP A 143 5.93 -2.36 -2.53
CA ASP A 143 6.73 -1.15 -2.35
C ASP A 143 8.00 -1.20 -3.21
N LEU A 144 8.77 -0.11 -3.20
CA LEU A 144 9.99 0.05 -3.97
C LEU A 144 11.09 -0.93 -3.53
N ASP A 145 11.74 -1.55 -4.50
CA ASP A 145 13.08 -2.08 -4.27
C ASP A 145 14.06 -0.95 -3.96
N SER A 146 15.15 -1.23 -3.25
CA SER A 146 16.17 -0.24 -2.88
C SER A 146 16.64 0.58 -4.08
N ASP A 147 16.56 1.91 -3.98
CA ASP A 147 16.75 2.84 -5.09
C ASP A 147 17.76 3.97 -4.80
N GLU A 148 18.38 3.96 -3.63
CA GLU A 148 19.34 5.00 -3.17
C GLU A 148 18.72 6.42 -3.16
N GLY A 149 17.41 6.54 -2.97
CA GLY A 149 16.69 7.82 -2.95
C GLY A 149 16.49 8.46 -4.33
N LYS A 150 16.59 7.67 -5.39
CA LYS A 150 16.52 8.16 -6.78
C LYS A 150 15.11 8.10 -7.37
N PHE A 151 14.17 7.43 -6.72
CA PHE A 151 12.81 7.30 -7.22
C PHE A 151 12.00 8.58 -7.04
N HIS A 152 12.07 9.23 -5.89
CA HIS A 152 11.30 10.42 -5.61
C HIS A 152 12.01 11.69 -6.13
N ASP A 153 11.23 12.67 -6.57
CA ASP A 153 11.77 13.97 -7.02
C ASP A 153 12.14 14.84 -5.79
N SER A 154 11.54 14.57 -4.62
CA SER A 154 11.92 15.06 -3.29
C SER A 154 11.85 13.91 -2.31
N ASN A 155 12.85 13.81 -1.44
CA ASN A 155 12.92 12.79 -0.39
C ASN A 155 12.29 13.26 0.94
N GLU A 156 11.53 14.33 0.91
CA GLU A 156 10.76 14.82 2.05
C GLU A 156 9.67 13.82 2.44
N GLY A 157 9.61 13.47 3.73
CA GLY A 157 8.68 12.46 4.26
C GLY A 157 8.98 11.03 3.81
N ILE A 158 10.18 10.75 3.27
CA ILE A 158 10.65 9.42 2.92
C ILE A 158 11.61 8.95 4.03
N PHE A 159 11.26 7.86 4.69
CA PHE A 159 12.09 7.24 5.73
C PHE A 159 12.95 6.10 5.18
N HIS A 160 12.52 5.45 4.09
CA HIS A 160 13.23 4.36 3.44
C HIS A 160 13.35 4.60 1.93
N PHE A 161 14.56 4.51 1.40
CA PHE A 161 14.83 4.62 -0.05
C PHE A 161 14.63 3.25 -0.73
N GLY A 162 13.38 2.75 -0.63
CA GLY A 162 13.05 1.39 -1.02
C GLY A 162 13.58 0.35 -0.02
N PHE A 163 13.33 -0.91 -0.30
CA PHE A 163 13.62 -2.02 0.60
C PHE A 163 14.42 -3.12 -0.09
N ASP A 164 15.36 -3.69 0.64
CA ASP A 164 15.91 -4.99 0.31
C ASP A 164 14.87 -6.08 0.61
N ARG A 165 14.57 -6.93 -0.38
CA ARG A 165 13.51 -7.94 -0.26
C ARG A 165 13.83 -9.00 0.80
N HIS A 166 15.10 -9.30 1.02
CA HIS A 166 15.49 -10.26 2.06
C HIS A 166 15.27 -9.67 3.45
N MET A 167 15.61 -8.41 3.65
CA MET A 167 15.32 -7.71 4.91
C MET A 167 13.82 -7.55 5.13
N MET A 168 13.05 -7.19 4.11
CA MET A 168 11.58 -7.09 4.23
C MET A 168 10.98 -8.45 4.60
N LYS A 169 11.46 -9.55 4.01
CA LYS A 169 11.05 -10.90 4.39
C LYS A 169 11.29 -11.17 5.88
N LYS A 170 12.44 -10.77 6.43
CA LYS A 170 12.74 -10.90 7.86
C LYS A 170 11.78 -10.10 8.73
N TYR A 171 11.38 -8.90 8.32
CA TYR A 171 10.36 -8.11 9.03
C TYR A 171 9.01 -8.83 9.07
N PHE A 172 8.57 -9.43 7.96
CA PHE A 172 7.34 -10.22 7.92
C PHE A 172 7.41 -11.43 8.86
N GLU A 173 8.51 -12.18 8.80
CA GLU A 173 8.72 -13.36 9.64
C GLU A 173 8.81 -12.97 11.13
N ALA A 174 9.47 -11.87 11.46
CA ALA A 174 9.56 -11.36 12.83
C ALA A 174 8.18 -10.92 13.39
N ALA A 175 7.31 -10.38 12.53
CA ALA A 175 5.94 -10.05 12.91
C ALA A 175 5.03 -11.30 13.07
N GLY A 176 5.50 -12.50 12.68
CA GLY A 176 4.78 -13.76 12.84
C GLY A 176 4.16 -14.32 11.55
N PHE A 177 4.33 -13.64 10.40
CA PHE A 177 3.85 -14.18 9.13
C PHE A 177 4.70 -15.34 8.66
N VAL A 178 4.06 -16.36 8.10
CA VAL A 178 4.69 -17.56 7.54
C VAL A 178 4.48 -17.63 6.02
N ALA A 179 5.12 -18.59 5.37
CA ALA A 179 5.06 -18.80 3.91
C ALA A 179 5.38 -17.52 3.10
N VAL A 180 6.29 -16.68 3.62
CA VAL A 180 6.63 -15.38 3.02
C VAL A 180 7.28 -15.56 1.67
N ARG A 181 6.66 -14.97 0.64
CA ARG A 181 7.12 -15.01 -0.76
C ARG A 181 7.16 -13.61 -1.34
N ASN A 182 7.94 -13.42 -2.39
CA ASN A 182 7.96 -12.16 -3.13
C ASN A 182 8.09 -12.37 -4.64
N ARG A 183 7.66 -11.35 -5.38
CA ARG A 183 7.84 -11.22 -6.82
C ARG A 183 7.93 -9.75 -7.20
N THR A 184 8.33 -9.43 -8.43
CA THR A 184 8.18 -8.08 -8.98
C THR A 184 6.71 -7.89 -9.39
N ALA A 185 6.10 -6.80 -8.88
CA ALA A 185 4.73 -6.40 -9.19
C ALA A 185 4.67 -5.38 -10.32
N ALA A 186 5.56 -4.39 -10.32
CA ALA A 186 5.58 -3.35 -11.33
C ALA A 186 7.01 -2.96 -11.72
N ILE A 187 7.13 -2.43 -12.94
CA ILE A 187 8.34 -1.79 -13.45
C ILE A 187 7.99 -0.35 -13.80
N VAL A 188 8.69 0.59 -13.17
CA VAL A 188 8.47 2.03 -13.33
C VAL A 188 9.65 2.65 -14.04
N GLN A 189 9.42 3.31 -15.17
CA GLN A 189 10.43 4.05 -15.92
C GLN A 189 10.26 5.55 -15.69
N LYS A 190 11.35 6.24 -15.38
CA LYS A 190 11.40 7.70 -15.25
C LYS A 190 12.48 8.24 -16.18
N THR A 191 12.12 9.26 -16.97
CA THR A 191 13.10 10.02 -17.75
C THR A 191 13.77 11.03 -16.81
N ARG A 192 15.08 11.00 -16.73
CA ARG A 192 15.89 11.95 -15.95
C ARG A 192 16.08 13.26 -16.71
N PRO A 193 16.52 14.35 -16.02
CA PRO A 193 16.82 15.62 -16.67
C PRO A 193 17.87 15.51 -17.80
N ASP A 194 18.76 14.52 -17.73
CA ASP A 194 19.77 14.23 -18.77
C ASP A 194 19.21 13.40 -19.96
N GLY A 195 17.90 13.17 -19.99
CA GLY A 195 17.19 12.40 -21.03
C GLY A 195 17.32 10.87 -20.89
N LYS A 196 18.08 10.36 -19.94
CA LYS A 196 18.22 8.92 -19.72
C LYS A 196 17.00 8.34 -19.02
N ILE A 197 16.64 7.13 -19.43
CA ILE A 197 15.58 6.36 -18.76
C ILE A 197 16.22 5.61 -17.57
N GLN A 198 15.68 5.84 -16.40
CA GLN A 198 15.98 5.03 -15.21
C GLN A 198 14.80 4.12 -14.91
N THR A 199 15.11 2.86 -14.65
CA THR A 199 14.12 1.83 -14.33
C THR A 199 14.18 1.51 -12.84
N PHE A 200 12.99 1.46 -12.23
CA PHE A 200 12.78 1.07 -10.84
C PHE A 200 11.81 -0.10 -10.80
N THR A 201 11.95 -0.94 -9.81
CA THR A 201 11.04 -2.06 -9.60
C THR A 201 10.25 -1.89 -8.30
N VAL A 202 9.00 -2.35 -8.34
CA VAL A 202 8.12 -2.48 -7.18
C VAL A 202 7.95 -3.97 -6.93
N PHE A 203 8.32 -4.42 -5.73
CA PHE A 203 8.04 -5.80 -5.35
C PHE A 203 6.62 -5.96 -4.82
N LEU A 204 6.09 -7.15 -4.87
CA LEU A 204 4.98 -7.64 -4.05
C LEU A 204 5.54 -8.68 -3.09
N MET A 205 5.35 -8.48 -1.79
CA MET A 205 5.63 -9.47 -0.77
C MET A 205 4.34 -9.92 -0.12
N THR A 206 4.16 -11.23 0.00
CA THR A 206 2.99 -11.85 0.62
C THR A 206 3.42 -12.74 1.77
N GLY A 207 2.56 -12.86 2.78
CA GLY A 207 2.73 -13.76 3.91
C GLY A 207 1.36 -14.21 4.42
N ILE A 208 1.32 -15.27 5.20
CA ILE A 208 0.08 -15.82 5.79
C ILE A 208 0.22 -15.74 7.30
N LYS A 209 -0.83 -15.31 7.99
CA LYS A 209 -0.92 -15.47 9.45
C LYS A 209 -1.24 -16.95 9.75
N GLY A 210 -0.40 -17.59 10.55
CA GLY A 210 -0.67 -18.98 10.99
C GLY A 210 -2.03 -19.10 11.70
N GLU A 211 -2.53 -20.33 11.76
CA GLU A 211 -3.75 -20.69 12.50
C GLU A 211 -3.58 -20.54 14.02
#